data_2ccec6b1d019d8ddce6e8605b1827feb
#
_entry.id   2ccec6b1d019d8ddce6e8605b1827feb
#
_cell.length_a   1.000
_cell.length_b   1.000
_cell.length_c   1.000
_cell.angle_alpha   90.00
_cell.angle_beta   90.00
_cell.angle_gamma   90.00
#
_symmetry.space_group_name_H-M   'P 1'
#
loop_
_entity.id
_entity.type
_entity.pdbx_description
1 polymer ?
#
loop_
_entity_poly.entity_id
_entity_poly.type
_entity_poly.pdbx_seq_one_letter_code
_entity_poly.pdbx_strand_id
1 'polypeptide(L)'
;VITRGKRKRAIAIARIKKGKRFRFIFNGLNVDEMENEYLKQFLYLPVVLYPKVYEEPLDIVVNAKGGGVMGQLQAARRAVAVGISNYFEDKEALKMFYSVNPNLVVEDVRRVEPKKDRRRKARAKYQKSYR
;
A
#
# COMPACT_ATOMS: atom_id res chain seq x y z
N VAL A 1 -14.86 6.60 -5.67
CA VAL A 1 -14.54 5.51 -4.73
C VAL A 1 -13.36 5.95 -3.85
N ILE A 2 -13.52 5.80 -2.56
CA ILE A 2 -12.49 6.13 -1.58
C ILE A 2 -12.15 4.85 -0.81
N THR A 3 -10.87 4.48 -0.79
CA THR A 3 -10.41 3.30 -0.08
C THR A 3 -9.21 3.64 0.80
N ARG A 4 -8.95 2.80 1.79
CA ARG A 4 -7.87 2.99 2.74
C ARG A 4 -6.94 1.79 2.77
N GLY A 5 -5.65 2.06 2.88
CA GLY A 5 -4.65 1.05 3.18
C GLY A 5 -3.89 1.44 4.45
N LYS A 6 -3.42 0.44 5.18
CA LYS A 6 -2.66 0.67 6.41
C LYS A 6 -1.51 -0.32 6.50
N ARG A 7 -0.34 0.16 6.89
CA ARG A 7 0.83 -0.68 7.15
C ARG A 7 1.63 -0.08 8.30
N LYS A 8 1.72 -0.78 9.42
CA LYS A 8 2.33 -0.25 10.65
C LYS A 8 1.68 1.07 11.04
N ARG A 9 2.43 2.18 11.07
CA ARG A 9 1.90 3.50 11.38
C ARG A 9 1.46 4.29 10.15
N ALA A 10 1.75 3.78 8.96
CA ALA A 10 1.40 4.46 7.72
C ALA A 10 -0.06 4.21 7.36
N ILE A 11 -0.76 5.26 6.96
CA ILE A 11 -2.14 5.22 6.49
C ILE A 11 -2.18 5.91 5.13
N ALA A 12 -2.76 5.24 4.15
CA ALA A 12 -2.95 5.79 2.81
C ALA A 12 -4.43 5.82 2.46
N ILE A 13 -4.85 6.88 1.84
CA ILE A 13 -6.22 7.03 1.33
C ILE A 13 -6.13 7.21 -0.17
N ALA A 14 -6.78 6.31 -0.90
CA ALA A 14 -6.86 6.38 -2.37
C ALA A 14 -8.23 6.85 -2.79
N ARG A 15 -8.25 7.81 -3.71
CA ARG A 15 -9.47 8.30 -4.34
C ARG A 15 -9.41 7.99 -5.82
N ILE A 16 -10.39 7.24 -6.31
CA ILE A 16 -10.46 6.82 -7.70
C ILE A 16 -11.74 7.37 -8.31
N LYS A 17 -11.59 8.10 -9.42
CA LYS A 17 -12.71 8.64 -10.16
C LYS A 17 -12.43 8.57 -11.65
N LYS A 18 -13.49 8.69 -12.45
CA LYS A 18 -13.36 8.77 -13.89
C LYS A 18 -12.70 10.11 -14.27
N GLY A 19 -11.70 10.06 -15.13
CA GLY A 19 -10.98 11.22 -15.60
C GLY A 19 -10.98 11.32 -17.11
N LYS A 20 -10.29 12.33 -17.64
CA LYS A 20 -10.11 12.50 -19.09
C LYS A 20 -8.99 11.63 -19.63
N ARG A 21 -8.02 11.31 -18.78
CA ARG A 21 -6.88 10.45 -19.10
C ARG A 21 -6.43 9.75 -17.83
N PHE A 22 -5.68 8.67 -17.96
CA PHE A 22 -5.12 7.98 -16.81
C PHE A 22 -4.10 8.86 -16.09
N ARG A 23 -4.31 9.05 -14.79
CA ARG A 23 -3.36 9.74 -13.90
C ARG A 23 -3.21 8.95 -12.63
N PHE A 24 -1.99 8.86 -12.15
CA PHE A 24 -1.68 8.25 -10.87
C PHE A 24 -0.81 9.23 -10.08
N ILE A 25 -1.35 9.77 -9.01
CA ILE A 25 -0.66 10.76 -8.17
C ILE A 25 -0.50 10.20 -6.77
N PHE A 26 0.72 10.27 -6.25
CA PHE A 26 1.07 9.84 -4.90
C PHE A 26 1.68 11.01 -4.14
N ASN A 27 0.99 11.45 -3.07
CA ASN A 27 1.41 12.58 -2.23
C ASN A 27 1.74 13.84 -3.05
N GLY A 28 0.89 14.14 -4.04
CA GLY A 28 1.05 15.33 -4.88
C GLY A 28 2.05 15.18 -6.02
N LEU A 29 2.74 14.04 -6.14
CA LEU A 29 3.70 13.78 -7.21
C LEU A 29 3.13 12.75 -8.18
N ASN A 30 3.23 13.03 -9.48
CA ASN A 30 2.85 12.05 -10.49
C ASN A 30 3.80 10.85 -10.42
N VAL A 31 3.24 9.64 -10.28
CA VAL A 31 4.04 8.42 -10.12
C VAL A 31 4.96 8.20 -11.33
N ASP A 32 4.53 8.60 -12.54
CA ASP A 32 5.36 8.46 -13.74
C ASP A 32 6.65 9.30 -13.67
N GLU A 33 6.66 10.35 -12.85
CA GLU A 33 7.81 11.23 -12.68
C GLU A 33 8.75 10.79 -11.56
N MET A 34 8.46 9.68 -10.88
CA MET A 34 9.32 9.19 -9.82
C MET A 34 10.67 8.73 -10.37
N GLU A 35 11.74 9.17 -9.72
CA GLU A 35 13.11 8.83 -10.15
C GLU A 35 13.47 7.38 -9.87
N ASN A 36 12.97 6.81 -8.76
CA ASN A 36 13.28 5.45 -8.36
C ASN A 36 12.35 4.47 -9.07
N GLU A 37 12.87 3.76 -10.07
CA GLU A 37 12.09 2.79 -10.85
C GLU A 37 11.51 1.66 -9.99
N TYR A 38 12.24 1.22 -8.97
CA TYR A 38 11.76 0.15 -8.09
C TYR A 38 10.50 0.58 -7.34
N LEU A 39 10.50 1.79 -6.77
CA LEU A 39 9.35 2.30 -6.04
C LEU A 39 8.17 2.57 -6.98
N LYS A 40 8.45 3.07 -8.17
CA LYS A 40 7.44 3.30 -9.21
C LYS A 40 6.75 1.99 -9.58
N GLN A 41 7.51 0.93 -9.88
CA GLN A 41 6.97 -0.38 -10.21
C GLN A 41 6.19 -0.97 -9.04
N PHE A 42 6.65 -0.76 -7.82
CA PHE A 42 5.98 -1.22 -6.63
C PHE A 42 4.55 -0.65 -6.53
N LEU A 43 4.40 0.66 -6.76
CA LEU A 43 3.09 1.31 -6.75
C LEU A 43 2.20 0.90 -7.92
N TYR A 44 2.80 0.63 -9.08
CA TYR A 44 2.04 0.28 -10.28
C TYR A 44 1.56 -1.17 -10.31
N LEU A 45 2.00 -2.03 -9.39
CA LEU A 45 1.66 -3.43 -9.43
C LEU A 45 0.14 -3.70 -9.57
N PRO A 46 -0.76 -3.08 -8.78
CA PRO A 46 -2.19 -3.32 -8.96
C PRO A 46 -2.70 -2.90 -10.34
N VAL A 47 -2.16 -1.81 -10.88
CA VAL A 47 -2.58 -1.29 -12.19
C VAL A 47 -2.14 -2.25 -13.31
N VAL A 48 -0.91 -2.76 -13.22
CA VAL A 48 -0.38 -3.70 -14.21
C VAL A 48 -1.17 -5.01 -14.19
N LEU A 49 -1.56 -5.47 -13.00
CA LEU A 49 -2.32 -6.72 -12.84
C LEU A 49 -3.76 -6.61 -13.32
N TYR A 50 -4.29 -5.41 -13.48
CA TYR A 50 -5.68 -5.21 -13.87
C TYR A 50 -5.79 -4.27 -15.07
N PRO A 51 -5.59 -4.79 -16.31
CA PRO A 51 -5.50 -3.97 -17.52
C PRO A 51 -6.74 -3.15 -17.87
N LYS A 52 -7.91 -3.47 -17.33
CA LYS A 52 -9.13 -2.69 -17.57
C LYS A 52 -9.00 -1.23 -17.16
N VAL A 53 -8.06 -0.91 -16.30
CA VAL A 53 -7.75 0.46 -15.88
C VAL A 53 -7.36 1.32 -17.09
N TYR A 54 -6.70 0.74 -18.09
CA TYR A 54 -6.28 1.46 -19.29
C TYR A 54 -7.40 1.64 -20.32
N GLU A 55 -8.42 0.79 -20.27
CA GLU A 55 -9.57 0.90 -21.17
C GLU A 55 -10.50 2.04 -20.77
N GLU A 56 -10.58 2.33 -19.47
CA GLU A 56 -11.40 3.41 -18.94
C GLU A 56 -10.47 4.40 -18.22
N PRO A 57 -10.39 5.66 -18.69
CA PRO A 57 -9.48 6.62 -18.07
C PRO A 57 -9.84 6.88 -16.63
N LEU A 58 -8.90 6.62 -15.72
CA LEU A 58 -9.08 6.81 -14.29
C LEU A 58 -8.14 7.88 -13.76
N ASP A 59 -8.62 8.62 -12.78
CA ASP A 59 -7.84 9.55 -12.00
C ASP A 59 -7.66 8.96 -10.61
N ILE A 60 -6.45 8.50 -10.31
CA ILE A 60 -6.10 7.87 -9.04
C ILE A 60 -5.23 8.85 -8.25
N VAL A 61 -5.74 9.29 -7.11
CA VAL A 61 -5.01 10.19 -6.21
C VAL A 61 -4.85 9.50 -4.87
N VAL A 62 -3.63 9.33 -4.42
CA VAL A 62 -3.31 8.68 -3.15
C VAL A 62 -2.56 9.65 -2.26
N ASN A 63 -3.02 9.79 -1.03
CA ASN A 63 -2.34 10.53 0.01
C ASN A 63 -1.99 9.56 1.14
N ALA A 64 -0.71 9.52 1.52
CA ALA A 64 -0.23 8.69 2.60
C ALA A 64 0.50 9.52 3.63
N LYS A 65 0.39 9.13 4.91
CA LYS A 65 1.07 9.79 6.00
C LYS A 65 1.41 8.80 7.10
N GLY A 66 2.37 9.20 7.94
CA GLY A 66 2.82 8.37 9.06
C GLY A 66 3.79 7.29 8.63
N GLY A 67 4.53 6.73 9.58
CA GLY A 67 5.49 5.68 9.32
C GLY A 67 6.62 6.08 8.38
N GLY A 68 7.29 5.10 7.81
CA GLY A 68 8.37 5.31 6.85
C GLY A 68 7.90 5.22 5.40
N VAL A 69 8.83 5.48 4.47
CA VAL A 69 8.54 5.51 3.04
C VAL A 69 7.95 4.17 2.56
N MET A 70 8.60 3.05 2.93
CA MET A 70 8.11 1.73 2.48
C MET A 70 6.74 1.39 3.07
N GLY A 71 6.49 1.77 4.34
CA GLY A 71 5.17 1.58 4.94
C GLY A 71 4.09 2.36 4.20
N GLN A 72 4.38 3.61 3.82
CA GLN A 72 3.46 4.42 3.04
C GLN A 72 3.18 3.82 1.66
N LEU A 73 4.21 3.29 0.99
CA LEU A 73 4.07 2.66 -0.32
C LEU A 73 3.23 1.38 -0.24
N GLN A 74 3.45 0.56 0.78
CA GLN A 74 2.67 -0.66 0.99
C GLN A 74 1.20 -0.34 1.28
N ALA A 75 0.95 0.65 2.12
CA ALA A 75 -0.40 1.11 2.42
C ALA A 75 -1.09 1.66 1.17
N ALA A 76 -0.38 2.46 0.39
CA ALA A 76 -0.90 3.03 -0.85
C ALA A 76 -1.24 1.95 -1.87
N ARG A 77 -0.36 0.97 -2.05
CA ARG A 77 -0.57 -0.13 -2.98
C ARG A 77 -1.82 -0.93 -2.64
N ARG A 78 -2.01 -1.24 -1.37
CA ARG A 78 -3.22 -1.94 -0.93
C ARG A 78 -4.47 -1.09 -1.17
N ALA A 79 -4.42 0.19 -0.84
CA ALA A 79 -5.55 1.09 -1.05
C ALA A 79 -5.95 1.16 -2.52
N VAL A 80 -4.96 1.23 -3.42
CA VAL A 80 -5.20 1.26 -4.87
C VAL A 80 -5.81 -0.06 -5.35
N ALA A 81 -5.27 -1.20 -4.90
CA ALA A 81 -5.78 -2.51 -5.31
C ALA A 81 -7.25 -2.69 -4.92
N VAL A 82 -7.59 -2.40 -3.67
CA VAL A 82 -8.96 -2.49 -3.20
C VAL A 82 -9.85 -1.46 -3.90
N GLY A 83 -9.32 -0.25 -4.12
CA GLY A 83 -10.04 0.80 -4.81
C GLY A 83 -10.40 0.45 -6.25
N ILE A 84 -9.48 -0.15 -6.99
CA ILE A 84 -9.73 -0.63 -8.35
C ILE A 84 -10.84 -1.69 -8.35
N SER A 85 -10.75 -2.65 -7.44
CA SER A 85 -11.79 -3.68 -7.32
C SER A 85 -13.17 -3.07 -7.03
N ASN A 86 -13.23 -2.11 -6.13
CA ASN A 86 -14.50 -1.47 -5.77
C ASN A 86 -15.03 -0.58 -6.91
N TYR A 87 -14.15 0.10 -7.62
CA TYR A 87 -14.54 0.98 -8.73
C TYR A 87 -15.21 0.18 -9.86
N PHE A 88 -14.64 -0.96 -10.22
CA PHE A 88 -15.16 -1.82 -11.28
C PHE A 88 -16.18 -2.84 -10.76
N GLU A 89 -16.45 -2.84 -9.45
CA GLU A 89 -17.37 -3.82 -8.81
C GLU A 89 -17.00 -5.27 -9.14
N ASP A 90 -15.69 -5.55 -9.22
CA ASP A 90 -15.15 -6.84 -9.64
C ASP A 90 -14.49 -7.55 -8.46
N LYS A 91 -15.19 -8.49 -7.86
CA LYS A 91 -14.67 -9.28 -6.74
C LYS A 91 -13.59 -10.28 -7.17
N GLU A 92 -13.59 -10.67 -8.44
CA GLU A 92 -12.56 -11.57 -8.96
C GLU A 92 -11.20 -10.87 -9.00
N ALA A 93 -11.17 -9.55 -9.16
CA ALA A 93 -9.94 -8.79 -9.07
C ALA A 93 -9.26 -8.95 -7.71
N LEU A 94 -10.03 -8.98 -6.62
CA LEU A 94 -9.48 -9.21 -5.28
C LEU A 94 -8.83 -10.57 -5.17
N LYS A 95 -9.43 -11.61 -5.74
CA LYS A 95 -8.87 -12.96 -5.75
C LYS A 95 -7.56 -13.00 -6.53
N MET A 96 -7.51 -12.34 -7.67
CA MET A 96 -6.31 -12.25 -8.48
C MET A 96 -5.17 -11.54 -7.73
N PHE A 97 -5.46 -10.40 -7.11
CA PHE A 97 -4.46 -9.67 -6.32
C PHE A 97 -3.96 -10.52 -5.16
N TYR A 98 -4.85 -11.22 -4.47
CA TYR A 98 -4.49 -12.08 -3.36
C TYR A 98 -3.57 -13.22 -3.80
N SER A 99 -3.81 -13.80 -4.96
CA SER A 99 -2.99 -14.89 -5.47
C SER A 99 -1.56 -14.46 -5.82
N VAL A 100 -1.40 -13.21 -6.28
CA VAL A 100 -0.08 -12.64 -6.58
C VAL A 100 0.65 -12.24 -5.30
N ASN A 101 -0.03 -11.49 -4.44
CA ASN A 101 0.53 -11.05 -3.16
C ASN A 101 -0.62 -10.80 -2.18
N PRO A 102 -0.74 -11.61 -1.11
CA PRO A 102 -1.83 -11.43 -0.14
C PRO A 102 -1.88 -10.04 0.48
N ASN A 103 -0.75 -9.36 0.59
CA ASN A 103 -0.68 -8.01 1.19
C ASN A 103 -1.33 -6.93 0.32
N LEU A 104 -1.66 -7.24 -0.93
CA LEU A 104 -2.42 -6.30 -1.77
C LEU A 104 -3.88 -6.17 -1.32
N VAL A 105 -4.41 -7.17 -0.64
CA VAL A 105 -5.82 -7.19 -0.24
C VAL A 105 -5.97 -7.15 1.27
N VAL A 106 -5.21 -7.99 1.97
CA VAL A 106 -5.28 -8.13 3.44
C VAL A 106 -4.30 -7.15 4.09
N GLU A 107 -4.80 -6.35 5.03
CA GLU A 107 -3.92 -5.49 5.80
C GLU A 107 -2.98 -6.32 6.67
N ASP A 108 -1.71 -5.96 6.63
CA ASP A 108 -0.72 -6.56 7.51
C ASP A 108 -0.82 -5.88 8.87
N VAL A 109 -1.32 -6.62 9.85
CA VAL A 109 -1.57 -6.10 11.20
C VAL A 109 -0.37 -6.22 12.14
N ARG A 110 0.76 -6.69 11.62
CA ARG A 110 1.96 -6.80 12.45
C ARG A 110 2.36 -5.45 13.03
N ARG A 111 2.66 -5.45 14.31
CA ARG A 111 3.08 -4.28 15.05
C ARG A 111 4.37 -4.58 15.80
N VAL A 112 5.12 -3.53 16.09
CA VAL A 112 6.24 -3.65 17.00
C VAL A 112 5.67 -3.96 18.39
N GLU A 113 6.08 -5.08 18.99
CA GLU A 113 5.67 -5.41 20.34
C GLU A 113 6.20 -4.38 21.33
N PRO A 114 5.39 -4.01 22.35
CA PRO A 114 5.88 -3.11 23.37
C PRO A 114 7.09 -3.67 24.10
N LYS A 115 8.06 -2.84 24.41
CA LYS A 115 9.21 -3.19 25.22
C LYS A 115 8.72 -3.60 26.60
N LYS A 116 9.19 -4.74 27.09
CA LYS A 116 8.88 -5.24 28.43
C LYS A 116 9.98 -4.88 29.38
N ASP A 117 9.65 -4.87 30.67
CA ASP A 117 10.62 -4.60 31.72
C ASP A 117 11.79 -5.58 31.65
N ARG A 118 13.02 -5.07 31.93
CA ARG A 118 14.27 -5.83 31.92
C ARG A 118 14.66 -6.39 30.54
N ARG A 119 14.13 -5.82 29.46
CA ARG A 119 14.45 -6.24 28.10
C ARG A 119 14.77 -5.04 27.24
N ARG A 120 15.68 -5.22 26.30
CA ARG A 120 16.02 -4.15 25.34
C ARG A 120 14.85 -3.83 24.40
N LYS A 121 14.23 -4.91 23.92
CA LYS A 121 13.07 -4.87 23.01
C LYS A 121 12.02 -5.80 23.60
N ALA A 122 10.94 -5.99 22.89
CA ALA A 122 9.84 -6.82 23.38
C ALA A 122 10.31 -8.21 23.85
N ARG A 123 11.27 -8.81 23.14
CA ARG A 123 11.73 -10.19 23.43
C ARG A 123 13.20 -10.30 23.73
N ALA A 124 14.01 -9.34 23.34
CA ALA A 124 15.45 -9.40 23.55
C ALA A 124 15.80 -9.04 25.00
N LYS A 125 16.28 -10.02 25.76
CA LYS A 125 16.73 -9.79 27.15
C LYS A 125 18.14 -9.21 27.17
N TYR A 126 18.42 -8.45 28.23
CA TYR A 126 19.81 -8.05 28.49
C TYR A 126 20.64 -9.28 28.77
N GLN A 127 21.83 -9.32 28.18
CA GLN A 127 22.74 -10.42 28.37
C GLN A 127 23.23 -10.41 29.83
N LYS A 128 23.09 -11.54 30.51
CA LYS A 128 23.65 -11.72 31.86
C LYS A 128 25.07 -12.26 31.73
N SER A 129 25.97 -11.67 32.50
CA SER A 129 27.35 -12.16 32.59
C SER A 129 27.48 -13.07 33.78
N TYR A 130 27.88 -14.32 33.54
CA TYR A 130 28.19 -15.30 34.59
C TYR A 130 29.71 -15.45 34.64
N ARG A 131 30.26 -15.37 35.84
CA ARG A 131 31.65 -15.60 36.07
C ARG A 131 31.86 -16.78 36.98
#